data_5097bb55efcd0a1f53b053676546f115
#
_entry.id   5097bb55efcd0a1f53b053676546f115
#
_cell.length_a   1.000
_cell.length_b   1.000
_cell.length_c   1.000
_cell.angle_alpha   90.00
_cell.angle_beta   90.00
_cell.angle_gamma   90.00
#
_symmetry.space_group_name_H-M   'P 1'
#
loop_
_entity.id
_entity.type
_entity.pdbx_description
1 polymer ?
#
loop_
_entity_poly.entity_id
_entity_poly.type
_entity_poly.pdbx_seq_one_letter_code
_entity_poly.pdbx_strand_id
1 'polypeptide(L)'
;MNVRMYGCQYANSSDMLNQLKTKKMSKTKYVAFSTQKGGAGKTTLTVIVASYLHYVKGYNVAVIDCDFPQYSIHDMRKRDRAAIVEDEHYKVQAYEQIKRLNKTPYPVLCSRAEDAIKTADNLCSKNENIDFVFFDLPGTINNAEVVGTIARMDYIFCPI
;
A
#
# COMPACT_ATOMS: atom_id res chain seq x y z
N MET A 1 60.62 -11.23 15.13
CA MET A 1 59.31 -11.87 14.80
C MET A 1 58.22 -10.91 15.21
N ASN A 2 57.75 -10.06 14.26
CA ASN A 2 56.78 -8.99 14.55
C ASN A 2 55.34 -9.50 14.28
N VAL A 3 54.56 -9.64 15.34
CA VAL A 3 53.13 -9.95 15.23
C VAL A 3 52.36 -8.63 15.13
N ARG A 4 51.78 -8.35 13.96
CA ARG A 4 50.82 -7.25 13.78
C ARG A 4 49.46 -7.70 14.30
N MET A 5 48.98 -7.08 15.37
CA MET A 5 47.61 -7.20 15.80
C MET A 5 46.70 -6.34 14.90
N TYR A 6 45.78 -6.98 14.19
CA TYR A 6 44.69 -6.29 13.48
C TYR A 6 43.66 -5.87 14.50
N GLY A 7 43.55 -4.57 14.74
CA GLY A 7 42.50 -3.98 15.57
C GLY A 7 41.16 -4.17 14.91
N CYS A 8 40.29 -4.87 15.57
CA CYS A 8 38.87 -4.95 15.25
C CYS A 8 38.26 -3.57 15.53
N GLN A 9 37.96 -2.77 14.51
CA GLN A 9 37.22 -1.52 14.65
C GLN A 9 35.77 -1.87 14.93
N TYR A 10 35.32 -1.64 16.16
CA TYR A 10 33.88 -1.63 16.49
C TYR A 10 33.23 -0.47 15.72
N ALA A 11 32.41 -0.79 14.74
CA ALA A 11 31.55 0.19 14.09
C ALA A 11 30.62 0.80 15.15
N ASN A 12 30.66 2.13 15.28
CA ASN A 12 29.80 2.86 16.23
C ASN A 12 28.34 2.61 15.93
N SER A 13 27.54 2.38 16.98
CA SER A 13 26.08 2.16 16.90
C SER A 13 25.37 3.29 16.15
N SER A 14 25.93 4.51 16.13
CA SER A 14 25.46 5.65 15.35
C SER A 14 25.62 5.48 13.84
N ASP A 15 26.70 4.81 13.39
CA ASP A 15 26.93 4.56 11.96
C ASP A 15 26.03 3.44 11.42
N MET A 16 25.75 2.41 12.24
CA MET A 16 24.72 1.40 11.91
C MET A 16 23.31 2.01 11.85
N LEU A 17 22.97 2.89 12.77
CA LEU A 17 21.68 3.60 12.76
C LEU A 17 21.58 4.58 11.59
N ASN A 18 22.65 5.22 11.16
CA ASN A 18 22.69 6.06 9.97
C ASN A 18 22.63 5.24 8.68
N GLN A 19 23.29 4.08 8.61
CA GLN A 19 23.15 3.16 7.47
C GLN A 19 21.74 2.56 7.35
N LEU A 20 21.04 2.34 8.48
CA LEU A 20 19.63 1.94 8.45
C LEU A 20 18.69 3.10 8.02
N LYS A 21 19.09 4.35 8.23
CA LYS A 21 18.34 5.54 7.79
C LYS A 21 18.57 5.92 6.33
N THR A 22 19.66 5.47 5.71
CA THR A 22 19.90 5.60 4.26
C THR A 22 19.29 4.47 3.45
N LYS A 23 18.10 3.96 3.84
CA LYS A 23 17.25 3.23 2.91
C LYS A 23 16.91 4.23 1.79
N LYS A 24 17.66 4.11 0.68
CA LYS A 24 17.48 4.89 -0.54
C LYS A 24 15.99 4.98 -0.78
N MET A 25 15.40 6.19 -0.75
CA MET A 25 14.00 6.40 -1.05
C MET A 25 13.73 5.83 -2.45
N SER A 26 13.25 4.59 -2.51
CA SER A 26 12.78 4.04 -3.77
C SER A 26 11.50 4.81 -4.09
N LYS A 27 11.42 5.38 -5.30
CA LYS A 27 10.22 6.05 -5.78
C LYS A 27 9.02 5.14 -5.52
N THR A 28 7.96 5.69 -4.92
CA THR A 28 6.68 4.99 -4.71
C THR A 28 6.24 4.30 -5.99
N LYS A 29 5.82 3.04 -5.90
CA LYS A 29 5.35 2.24 -7.04
C LYS A 29 3.84 2.27 -7.15
N TYR A 30 3.34 2.58 -8.34
CA TYR A 30 1.93 2.59 -8.68
C TYR A 30 1.54 1.28 -9.33
N VAL A 31 0.51 0.61 -8.79
CA VAL A 31 0.14 -0.76 -9.14
C VAL A 31 -1.37 -0.83 -9.40
N ALA A 32 -1.78 -1.49 -10.47
CA ALA A 32 -3.20 -1.77 -10.73
C ALA A 32 -3.42 -3.22 -11.17
N PHE A 33 -4.61 -3.75 -10.83
CA PHE A 33 -5.17 -4.95 -11.47
C PHE A 33 -6.16 -4.50 -12.52
N SER A 34 -5.95 -4.86 -13.79
CA SER A 34 -6.77 -4.41 -14.90
C SER A 34 -7.18 -5.58 -15.78
N THR A 35 -8.48 -5.69 -16.07
CA THR A 35 -9.05 -6.61 -17.05
C THR A 35 -10.43 -6.11 -17.44
N GLN A 36 -10.83 -6.34 -18.69
CA GLN A 36 -12.17 -6.01 -19.20
C GLN A 36 -13.26 -6.93 -18.65
N LYS A 37 -12.88 -8.11 -18.15
CA LYS A 37 -13.85 -9.10 -17.65
C LYS A 37 -14.39 -8.64 -16.29
N GLY A 38 -15.71 -8.44 -16.21
CA GLY A 38 -16.41 -8.25 -14.94
C GLY A 38 -16.26 -9.51 -14.05
N GLY A 39 -16.16 -9.31 -12.74
CA GLY A 39 -16.03 -10.44 -11.80
C GLY A 39 -14.67 -11.15 -11.78
N ALA A 40 -13.67 -10.65 -12.48
CA ALA A 40 -12.32 -11.24 -12.51
C ALA A 40 -11.50 -11.05 -11.21
N GLY A 41 -12.12 -10.55 -10.14
CA GLY A 41 -11.49 -10.45 -8.83
C GLY A 41 -10.49 -9.29 -8.66
N LYS A 42 -10.52 -8.25 -9.50
CA LYS A 42 -9.60 -7.09 -9.40
C LYS A 42 -9.56 -6.51 -7.98
N THR A 43 -10.70 -6.09 -7.47
CA THR A 43 -10.86 -5.54 -6.11
C THR A 43 -10.36 -6.52 -5.04
N THR A 44 -10.72 -7.80 -5.16
CA THR A 44 -10.26 -8.85 -4.24
C THR A 44 -8.74 -8.99 -4.25
N LEU A 45 -8.12 -9.04 -5.44
CA LEU A 45 -6.67 -9.13 -5.60
C LEU A 45 -5.99 -7.86 -5.07
N THR A 46 -6.54 -6.67 -5.33
CA THR A 46 -6.05 -5.41 -4.78
C THR A 46 -5.98 -5.49 -3.26
N VAL A 47 -7.07 -5.89 -2.59
CA VAL A 47 -7.12 -5.98 -1.12
C VAL A 47 -6.15 -7.03 -0.58
N ILE A 48 -6.12 -8.23 -1.17
CA ILE A 48 -5.25 -9.33 -0.70
C ILE A 48 -3.78 -8.96 -0.84
N VAL A 49 -3.36 -8.47 -2.01
CA VAL A 49 -1.94 -8.16 -2.27
C VAL A 49 -1.50 -6.93 -1.46
N ALA A 50 -2.33 -5.87 -1.39
CA ALA A 50 -2.06 -4.71 -0.56
C ALA A 50 -1.89 -5.10 0.92
N SER A 51 -2.81 -5.92 1.45
CA SER A 51 -2.75 -6.40 2.83
C SER A 51 -1.51 -7.29 3.08
N TYR A 52 -1.18 -8.19 2.16
CA TYR A 52 0.00 -9.04 2.27
C TYR A 52 1.29 -8.21 2.29
N LEU A 53 1.44 -7.25 1.37
CA LEU A 53 2.60 -6.38 1.33
C LEU A 53 2.70 -5.52 2.59
N HIS A 54 1.56 -5.00 3.08
CA HIS A 54 1.55 -4.12 4.25
C HIS A 54 1.80 -4.87 5.55
N TYR A 55 1.04 -5.93 5.82
CA TYR A 55 1.05 -6.61 7.12
C TYR A 55 2.08 -7.74 7.22
N VAL A 56 2.39 -8.42 6.11
CA VAL A 56 3.31 -9.56 6.11
C VAL A 56 4.71 -9.17 5.67
N LYS A 57 4.83 -8.38 4.58
CA LYS A 57 6.14 -7.94 4.05
C LYS A 57 6.67 -6.65 4.66
N GLY A 58 5.84 -5.93 5.42
CA GLY A 58 6.25 -4.73 6.15
C GLY A 58 6.33 -3.46 5.31
N TYR A 59 5.93 -3.47 4.05
CA TYR A 59 5.88 -2.27 3.19
C TYR A 59 4.81 -1.29 3.66
N ASN A 60 4.99 -0.01 3.36
CA ASN A 60 3.96 1.00 3.55
C ASN A 60 3.12 1.11 2.29
N VAL A 61 1.86 0.75 2.41
CA VAL A 61 0.92 0.65 1.29
C VAL A 61 -0.19 1.68 1.44
N ALA A 62 -0.72 2.14 0.32
CA ALA A 62 -1.98 2.87 0.23
C ALA A 62 -2.84 2.30 -0.89
N VAL A 63 -4.15 2.55 -0.83
CA VAL A 63 -5.11 2.15 -1.87
C VAL A 63 -5.91 3.37 -2.30
N ILE A 64 -6.05 3.55 -3.61
CA ILE A 64 -6.96 4.51 -4.23
C ILE A 64 -8.10 3.70 -4.85
N ASP A 65 -9.28 3.80 -4.25
CA ASP A 65 -10.50 3.16 -4.72
C ASP A 65 -11.16 4.06 -5.78
N CYS A 66 -11.12 3.64 -7.03
CA CYS A 66 -11.58 4.40 -8.19
C CYS A 66 -12.86 3.84 -8.81
N ASP A 67 -13.47 2.80 -8.21
CA ASP A 67 -14.68 2.16 -8.75
C ASP A 67 -15.94 2.96 -8.38
N PHE A 68 -16.02 4.20 -8.87
CA PHE A 68 -17.17 5.07 -8.69
C PHE A 68 -18.40 4.52 -9.43
N PRO A 69 -19.60 4.54 -8.82
CA PRO A 69 -19.95 5.10 -7.50
C PRO A 69 -19.86 4.07 -6.35
N GLN A 70 -19.40 2.86 -6.60
CA GLN A 70 -19.51 1.74 -5.67
C GLN A 70 -18.51 1.81 -4.51
N TYR A 71 -17.29 2.26 -4.77
CA TYR A 71 -16.21 2.35 -3.78
C TYR A 71 -16.12 1.15 -2.83
N SER A 72 -16.04 -0.04 -3.39
CA SER A 72 -16.19 -1.31 -2.69
C SER A 72 -15.17 -1.52 -1.57
N ILE A 73 -13.91 -1.08 -1.75
CA ILE A 73 -12.85 -1.22 -0.74
C ILE A 73 -13.08 -0.24 0.40
N HIS A 74 -13.48 0.98 0.08
CA HIS A 74 -13.80 1.99 1.09
C HIS A 74 -14.98 1.55 1.96
N ASP A 75 -16.04 1.02 1.35
CA ASP A 75 -17.22 0.55 2.08
C ASP A 75 -16.92 -0.70 2.92
N MET A 76 -16.07 -1.61 2.43
CA MET A 76 -15.54 -2.72 3.23
C MET A 76 -14.83 -2.19 4.48
N ARG A 77 -13.93 -1.23 4.33
CA ARG A 77 -13.20 -0.60 5.45
C ARG A 77 -14.12 0.10 6.44
N LYS A 78 -15.20 0.72 5.96
CA LYS A 78 -16.21 1.36 6.81
C LYS A 78 -16.97 0.33 7.65
N ARG A 79 -17.37 -0.81 7.06
CA ARG A 79 -18.02 -1.91 7.78
C ARG A 79 -17.09 -2.53 8.84
N ASP A 80 -15.83 -2.78 8.49
CA ASP A 80 -14.84 -3.32 9.44
C ASP A 80 -14.66 -2.39 10.66
N ARG A 81 -14.58 -1.08 10.41
CA ARG A 81 -14.49 -0.10 11.50
C ARG A 81 -15.73 -0.09 12.39
N ALA A 82 -16.93 -0.17 11.81
CA ALA A 82 -18.17 -0.24 12.57
C ALA A 82 -18.19 -1.50 13.44
N ALA A 83 -17.87 -2.67 12.89
CA ALA A 83 -17.78 -3.91 13.64
C ALA A 83 -16.79 -3.85 14.81
N ILE A 84 -15.60 -3.23 14.61
CA ILE A 84 -14.61 -3.04 15.68
C ILE A 84 -15.13 -2.12 16.79
N VAL A 85 -15.97 -1.11 16.45
CA VAL A 85 -16.54 -0.19 17.45
C VAL A 85 -17.67 -0.85 18.23
N GLU A 86 -18.47 -1.68 17.58
CA GLU A 86 -19.69 -2.28 18.15
C GLU A 86 -19.40 -3.57 18.94
N ASP A 87 -18.31 -4.28 18.64
CA ASP A 87 -17.98 -5.57 19.26
C ASP A 87 -16.61 -5.54 19.96
N GLU A 88 -16.62 -5.74 21.27
CA GLU A 88 -15.40 -5.73 22.10
C GLU A 88 -14.41 -6.84 21.70
N HIS A 89 -14.88 -7.99 21.19
CA HIS A 89 -14.02 -9.05 20.70
C HIS A 89 -13.20 -8.60 19.48
N TYR A 90 -13.84 -7.97 18.49
CA TYR A 90 -13.13 -7.42 17.32
C TYR A 90 -12.20 -6.25 17.69
N LYS A 91 -12.60 -5.46 18.66
CA LYS A 91 -11.76 -4.37 19.18
C LYS A 91 -10.46 -4.89 19.80
N VAL A 92 -10.55 -5.92 20.64
CA VAL A 92 -9.39 -6.57 21.24
C VAL A 92 -8.50 -7.20 20.16
N GLN A 93 -9.08 -7.92 19.18
CA GLN A 93 -8.33 -8.51 18.09
C GLN A 93 -7.59 -7.46 17.24
N ALA A 94 -8.26 -6.35 16.91
CA ALA A 94 -7.65 -5.25 16.15
C ALA A 94 -6.49 -4.61 16.92
N TYR A 95 -6.65 -4.38 18.22
CA TYR A 95 -5.60 -3.87 19.09
C TYR A 95 -4.39 -4.80 19.15
N GLU A 96 -4.59 -6.09 19.39
CA GLU A 96 -3.53 -7.09 19.44
C GLU A 96 -2.80 -7.22 18.09
N GLN A 97 -3.52 -7.11 16.97
CA GLN A 97 -2.92 -7.12 15.64
C GLN A 97 -2.02 -5.89 15.43
N ILE A 98 -2.52 -4.68 15.75
CA ILE A 98 -1.75 -3.43 15.63
C ILE A 98 -0.50 -3.51 16.50
N LYS A 99 -0.63 -3.95 17.74
CA LYS A 99 0.48 -4.12 18.69
C LYS A 99 1.52 -5.11 18.18
N ARG A 100 1.09 -6.29 17.73
CA ARG A 100 1.97 -7.37 17.23
C ARG A 100 2.73 -6.95 15.98
N LEU A 101 2.08 -6.24 15.06
CA LEU A 101 2.66 -5.86 13.77
C LEU A 101 3.36 -4.50 13.81
N ASN A 102 3.15 -3.74 14.88
CA ASN A 102 3.57 -2.33 14.99
C ASN A 102 3.19 -1.51 13.74
N LYS A 103 1.99 -1.78 13.22
CA LYS A 103 1.46 -1.12 12.02
C LYS A 103 -0.02 -0.80 12.16
N THR A 104 -0.36 0.44 11.80
CA THR A 104 -1.76 0.85 11.65
C THR A 104 -2.32 0.38 10.30
N PRO A 105 -3.63 0.27 10.14
CA PRO A 105 -4.23 -0.04 8.84
C PRO A 105 -3.81 0.96 7.75
N TYR A 106 -3.48 0.44 6.56
CA TYR A 106 -3.12 1.29 5.42
C TYR A 106 -4.29 2.18 4.99
N PRO A 107 -4.02 3.42 4.50
CA PRO A 107 -5.06 4.33 4.05
C PRO A 107 -5.76 3.82 2.79
N VAL A 108 -7.08 4.02 2.73
CA VAL A 108 -7.92 3.82 1.55
C VAL A 108 -8.60 5.16 1.25
N LEU A 109 -8.37 5.70 0.07
CA LEU A 109 -8.97 6.95 -0.39
C LEU A 109 -9.84 6.69 -1.61
N CYS A 110 -11.00 7.35 -1.66
CA CYS A 110 -11.87 7.35 -2.84
C CYS A 110 -11.40 8.42 -3.84
N SER A 111 -11.45 8.09 -5.12
CA SER A 111 -11.19 9.02 -6.20
C SER A 111 -11.97 8.62 -7.45
N ARG A 112 -12.21 9.55 -8.36
CA ARG A 112 -12.55 9.19 -9.73
C ARG A 112 -11.28 8.79 -10.48
N ALA A 113 -11.41 8.02 -11.56
CA ALA A 113 -10.26 7.57 -12.35
C ALA A 113 -9.42 8.75 -12.87
N GLU A 114 -10.06 9.83 -13.30
CA GLU A 114 -9.43 11.07 -13.80
C GLU A 114 -8.54 11.76 -12.77
N ASP A 115 -8.92 11.73 -11.49
CA ASP A 115 -8.21 12.38 -10.38
C ASP A 115 -7.31 11.42 -9.57
N ALA A 116 -7.29 10.14 -9.92
CA ALA A 116 -6.66 9.09 -9.13
C ALA A 116 -5.15 9.34 -8.93
N ILE A 117 -4.45 9.71 -9.99
CA ILE A 117 -3.02 10.01 -9.94
C ILE A 117 -2.74 11.23 -9.05
N LYS A 118 -3.52 12.32 -9.23
CA LYS A 118 -3.39 13.52 -8.40
C LYS A 118 -3.65 13.23 -6.93
N THR A 119 -4.64 12.37 -6.64
CA THR A 119 -4.95 11.93 -5.28
C THR A 119 -3.77 11.15 -4.67
N ALA A 120 -3.16 10.24 -5.44
CA ALA A 120 -2.00 9.47 -5.01
C ALA A 120 -0.77 10.36 -4.80
N ASP A 121 -0.48 11.27 -5.74
CA ASP A 121 0.65 12.21 -5.64
C ASP A 121 0.51 13.12 -4.41
N ASN A 122 -0.70 13.62 -4.14
CA ASN A 122 -0.99 14.42 -2.93
C ASN A 122 -0.83 13.60 -1.63
N LEU A 123 -1.18 12.32 -1.66
CA LEU A 123 -0.97 11.44 -0.51
C LEU A 123 0.52 11.18 -0.28
N CYS A 124 1.27 10.89 -1.34
CA CYS A 124 2.71 10.63 -1.27
C CYS A 124 3.50 11.87 -0.86
N SER A 125 3.11 13.07 -1.29
CA SER A 125 3.77 14.32 -0.88
C SER A 125 3.62 14.62 0.61
N LYS A 126 2.54 14.15 1.23
CA LYS A 126 2.30 14.29 2.69
C LYS A 126 2.90 13.13 3.51
N ASN A 127 3.21 12.01 2.87
CA ASN A 127 3.69 10.78 3.50
C ASN A 127 4.84 10.20 2.65
N GLU A 128 6.05 10.66 2.90
CA GLU A 128 7.26 10.31 2.14
C GLU A 128 7.65 8.82 2.19
N ASN A 129 6.98 8.02 3.02
CA ASN A 129 7.35 6.62 3.28
C ASN A 129 6.39 5.61 2.64
N ILE A 130 5.58 5.98 1.63
CA ILE A 130 4.71 5.03 0.93
C ILE A 130 5.52 4.30 -0.14
N ASP A 131 5.62 2.97 0.00
CA ASP A 131 6.34 2.11 -0.95
C ASP A 131 5.47 1.76 -2.17
N PHE A 132 4.17 1.49 -1.95
CA PHE A 132 3.22 1.09 -2.99
C PHE A 132 1.88 1.82 -2.86
N VAL A 133 1.35 2.27 -3.99
CA VAL A 133 -0.05 2.72 -4.12
C VAL A 133 -0.77 1.79 -5.08
N PHE A 134 -1.82 1.13 -4.60
CA PHE A 134 -2.70 0.31 -5.42
C PHE A 134 -3.89 1.12 -5.91
N PHE A 135 -4.26 0.93 -7.17
CA PHE A 135 -5.42 1.55 -7.79
C PHE A 135 -6.45 0.47 -8.12
N ASP A 136 -7.62 0.54 -7.49
CA ASP A 136 -8.76 -0.30 -7.84
C ASP A 136 -9.61 0.41 -8.90
N LEU A 137 -9.37 0.07 -10.15
CA LEU A 137 -9.97 0.72 -11.31
C LEU A 137 -11.24 0.02 -11.76
N PRO A 138 -12.25 0.75 -12.29
CA PRO A 138 -13.43 0.14 -12.88
C PRO A 138 -13.07 -0.81 -14.03
N GLY A 139 -13.91 -1.81 -14.26
CA GLY A 139 -13.68 -2.83 -15.29
C GLY A 139 -13.80 -2.37 -16.74
N THR A 140 -14.21 -1.12 -16.97
CA THR A 140 -14.41 -0.56 -18.31
C THR A 140 -13.15 0.15 -18.80
N ILE A 141 -12.43 -0.46 -19.75
CA ILE A 141 -11.26 0.15 -20.42
C ILE A 141 -11.71 1.14 -21.54
N ASN A 142 -12.99 1.21 -21.82
CA ASN A 142 -13.53 2.09 -22.88
C ASN A 142 -13.58 3.59 -22.48
N ASN A 143 -13.09 3.92 -21.30
CA ASN A 143 -12.99 5.30 -20.80
C ASN A 143 -11.55 5.80 -20.92
N ALA A 144 -11.34 6.89 -21.66
CA ALA A 144 -10.02 7.52 -21.84
C ALA A 144 -9.34 7.87 -20.50
N GLU A 145 -10.12 8.22 -19.49
CA GLU A 145 -9.63 8.56 -18.15
C GLU A 145 -9.02 7.35 -17.45
N VAL A 146 -9.67 6.18 -17.54
CA VAL A 146 -9.16 4.91 -17.01
C VAL A 146 -7.87 4.52 -17.73
N VAL A 147 -7.84 4.63 -19.07
CA VAL A 147 -6.64 4.36 -19.86
C VAL A 147 -5.50 5.30 -19.49
N GLY A 148 -5.79 6.61 -19.32
CA GLY A 148 -4.82 7.60 -18.87
C GLY A 148 -4.22 7.27 -17.51
N THR A 149 -5.03 6.79 -16.58
CA THR A 149 -4.57 6.34 -15.27
C THR A 149 -3.73 5.07 -15.36
N ILE A 150 -4.16 4.07 -16.15
CA ILE A 150 -3.41 2.82 -16.40
C ILE A 150 -2.02 3.12 -16.99
N ALA A 151 -1.92 4.06 -17.91
CA ALA A 151 -0.65 4.46 -18.54
C ALA A 151 0.38 5.05 -17.54
N ARG A 152 -0.04 5.42 -16.34
CA ARG A 152 0.83 5.97 -15.28
C ARG A 152 1.26 4.91 -14.25
N MET A 153 0.81 3.66 -14.38
CA MET A 153 1.19 2.58 -13.48
C MET A 153 2.61 2.08 -13.75
N ASP A 154 3.36 1.79 -12.68
CA ASP A 154 4.63 1.08 -12.76
C ASP A 154 4.41 -0.43 -13.04
N TYR A 155 3.31 -1.00 -12.51
CA TYR A 155 2.95 -2.41 -12.68
C TYR A 155 1.46 -2.57 -12.94
N ILE A 156 1.13 -3.38 -13.94
CA ILE A 156 -0.24 -3.76 -14.29
C ILE A 156 -0.32 -5.28 -14.30
N PHE A 157 -1.22 -5.84 -13.51
CA PHE A 157 -1.51 -7.27 -13.48
C PHE A 157 -2.86 -7.53 -14.12
N CYS A 158 -2.90 -8.44 -15.08
CA CYS A 158 -4.11 -8.83 -15.81
C CYS A 158 -4.54 -10.22 -15.34
N PRO A 159 -5.50 -10.35 -14.40
CA PRO A 159 -6.05 -11.65 -14.04
C PRO A 159 -6.81 -12.24 -15.23
N ILE A 160 -6.53 -13.51 -15.55
CA ILE A 160 -7.11 -14.29 -16.65
C ILE A 160 -8.09 -15.34 -16.14
#